data_e55ea18111c0b92c09467c7545274004
#
_entry.id   e55ea18111c0b92c09467c7545274004
#
_cell.length_a   1.000
_cell.length_b   1.000
_cell.length_c   1.000
_cell.angle_alpha   90.00
_cell.angle_beta   90.00
_cell.angle_gamma   90.00
#
_symmetry.space_group_name_H-M   'P 1'
#
loop_
_entity.id
_entity.type
_entity.pdbx_description
1 polymer ?
#
loop_
_entity_poly.entity_id
_entity_poly.type
_entity_poly.pdbx_seq_one_letter_code
_entity_poly.pdbx_strand_id
1 'polypeptide(L)'
;MSRGRAGRRTAPRGTAGRSRAAQQAAGAPCYNVRMNEETATSRLEALWGTAGLARQRAATVMVVGAGGVGSNCIEALARGAVGTIIVVDGDEVAPSNINRQALAWSETIGMRKVDAAHLLIQRINPDIRVITRGSFVLPDDVGALIEDVRTEAGGHIDYLIDAIDTISTKLELATYAERAEIPIVSSMGGAMKLYPERLRFADIYETSGDALARVIRKGCRKRGIRHLDVLYSPEAPIASPELPARAERDSGRPPLGTTSYLPPIMGQMLAGFVLRRIAGVEDTLGASAAGCGRENMGGGA
;
A
#
# COMPACT_ATOMS: atom_id res chain seq x y z
N MET A 1 -27.90 -47.43 -65.38
CA MET A 1 -29.11 -46.76 -65.90
C MET A 1 -29.05 -45.32 -65.44
N SER A 2 -28.73 -44.52 -66.36
CA SER A 2 -29.46 -43.46 -67.07
C SER A 2 -29.30 -42.09 -66.35
N ARG A 3 -28.39 -41.25 -66.83
CA ARG A 3 -28.64 -40.04 -67.67
C ARG A 3 -29.35 -38.95 -66.86
N GLY A 4 -28.99 -37.67 -66.83
CA GLY A 4 -28.21 -36.86 -67.73
C GLY A 4 -28.50 -35.38 -67.48
N ARG A 5 -27.57 -34.57 -68.02
CA ARG A 5 -27.69 -33.18 -68.52
C ARG A 5 -27.91 -32.02 -67.58
N ALA A 6 -26.97 -31.09 -67.39
CA ALA A 6 -26.47 -30.05 -68.33
C ALA A 6 -27.46 -28.90 -68.55
N GLY A 7 -27.05 -27.69 -68.20
CA GLY A 7 -27.69 -26.43 -68.60
C GLY A 7 -26.97 -25.24 -67.97
N ARG A 8 -26.21 -24.68 -68.57
CA ARG A 8 -25.48 -23.52 -69.07
C ARG A 8 -26.18 -22.18 -68.86
N ARG A 9 -25.32 -21.22 -68.46
CA ARG A 9 -25.32 -19.77 -68.80
C ARG A 9 -26.34 -18.90 -68.00
N THR A 10 -25.99 -17.70 -67.49
CA THR A 10 -25.27 -16.52 -68.01
C THR A 10 -25.04 -15.53 -66.86
N ALA A 11 -23.92 -14.88 -66.89
CA ALA A 11 -23.77 -13.58 -66.20
C ALA A 11 -24.42 -12.44 -67.03
N PRO A 12 -24.77 -11.31 -66.50
CA PRO A 12 -23.88 -10.17 -66.65
C PRO A 12 -23.83 -9.15 -65.47
N ARG A 13 -22.68 -8.56 -65.35
CA ARG A 13 -22.31 -7.15 -65.26
C ARG A 13 -23.07 -6.18 -64.32
N GLY A 14 -22.26 -5.59 -63.49
CA GLY A 14 -22.09 -4.13 -63.36
C GLY A 14 -22.80 -3.56 -62.13
N THR A 15 -22.20 -2.90 -61.26
CA THR A 15 -21.65 -1.57 -61.27
C THR A 15 -21.23 -1.10 -59.87
N ALA A 16 -20.13 -0.44 -59.86
CA ALA A 16 -19.84 0.76 -59.02
C ALA A 16 -19.90 0.66 -57.52
N GLY A 17 -18.78 0.54 -56.85
CA GLY A 17 -18.13 1.67 -56.20
C GLY A 17 -18.85 2.25 -55.01
N ARG A 18 -18.44 1.86 -53.79
CA ARG A 18 -18.32 2.81 -52.69
C ARG A 18 -17.16 2.35 -51.79
N SER A 19 -16.14 3.16 -51.82
CA SER A 19 -15.06 3.18 -50.84
C SER A 19 -15.65 3.36 -49.45
N ARG A 20 -15.54 2.37 -48.59
CA ARG A 20 -15.62 2.58 -47.14
C ARG A 20 -14.21 2.77 -46.64
N ALA A 21 -13.93 4.04 -46.38
CA ALA A 21 -12.78 4.50 -45.64
C ALA A 21 -12.59 3.65 -44.37
N ALA A 22 -11.36 3.23 -44.19
CA ALA A 22 -10.87 2.57 -43.01
C ALA A 22 -11.19 3.38 -41.75
N GLN A 23 -12.11 2.90 -40.93
CA GLN A 23 -12.11 3.22 -39.53
C GLN A 23 -10.98 2.41 -38.89
N GLN A 24 -9.87 3.09 -38.67
CA GLN A 24 -8.82 2.60 -37.79
C GLN A 24 -9.44 2.44 -36.40
N ALA A 25 -9.79 1.22 -36.04
CA ALA A 25 -9.97 0.84 -34.64
C ALA A 25 -8.62 1.03 -33.96
N ALA A 26 -8.58 1.94 -33.01
CA ALA A 26 -7.45 2.08 -32.08
C ALA A 26 -7.22 0.70 -31.45
N GLY A 27 -6.15 0.05 -31.86
CA GLY A 27 -5.78 -1.27 -31.36
C GLY A 27 -5.50 -1.17 -29.86
N ALA A 28 -6.24 -1.94 -29.08
CA ALA A 28 -5.84 -2.25 -27.72
C ALA A 28 -4.38 -2.74 -27.75
N PRO A 29 -3.55 -2.37 -26.80
CA PRO A 29 -2.16 -2.82 -26.77
C PRO A 29 -2.15 -4.34 -26.67
N CYS A 30 -1.67 -4.99 -27.74
CA CYS A 30 -1.42 -6.42 -27.74
C CYS A 30 -0.32 -6.71 -26.72
N TYR A 31 -0.68 -7.24 -25.57
CA TYR A 31 0.27 -7.78 -24.59
C TYR A 31 0.90 -9.06 -25.16
N ASN A 32 1.81 -8.92 -26.10
CA ASN A 32 2.70 -9.98 -26.52
C ASN A 32 3.91 -10.07 -25.59
N VAL A 33 3.68 -10.36 -24.31
CA VAL A 33 4.74 -10.82 -23.42
C VAL A 33 4.98 -12.29 -23.78
N ARG A 34 6.06 -12.58 -24.47
CA ARG A 34 6.59 -13.95 -24.57
C ARG A 34 7.03 -14.33 -23.14
N MET A 35 6.15 -14.98 -22.41
CA MET A 35 6.45 -15.60 -21.12
C MET A 35 7.32 -16.84 -21.39
N ASN A 36 8.63 -16.65 -21.50
CA ASN A 36 9.54 -17.77 -21.76
C ASN A 36 9.67 -18.70 -20.54
N GLU A 37 9.47 -18.20 -19.31
CA GLU A 37 9.38 -18.98 -18.08
C GLU A 37 8.55 -18.22 -17.04
N GLU A 38 7.66 -18.89 -16.32
CA GLU A 38 6.91 -18.27 -15.24
C GLU A 38 7.82 -18.06 -14.03
N THR A 39 7.96 -16.81 -13.59
CA THR A 39 8.73 -16.41 -12.41
C THR A 39 7.79 -15.88 -11.32
N ALA A 40 8.29 -15.76 -10.09
CA ALA A 40 7.54 -15.17 -8.98
C ALA A 40 7.06 -13.73 -9.26
N THR A 41 7.68 -13.03 -10.22
CA THR A 41 7.35 -11.64 -10.57
C THR A 41 6.64 -11.47 -11.90
N SER A 42 6.37 -12.55 -12.66
CA SER A 42 5.72 -12.46 -13.99
C SER A 42 4.40 -11.71 -13.99
N ARG A 43 3.57 -11.86 -12.95
CA ARG A 43 2.31 -11.15 -12.80
C ARG A 43 2.50 -9.66 -12.48
N LEU A 44 3.53 -9.33 -11.73
CA LEU A 44 3.92 -7.94 -11.47
C LEU A 44 4.43 -7.26 -12.73
N GLU A 45 5.27 -7.95 -13.51
CA GLU A 45 5.79 -7.43 -14.76
C GLU A 45 4.68 -7.18 -15.79
N ALA A 46 3.69 -8.09 -15.88
CA ALA A 46 2.52 -7.89 -16.72
C ALA A 46 1.68 -6.65 -16.32
N LEU A 47 1.69 -6.27 -15.04
CA LEU A 47 0.94 -5.13 -14.50
C LEU A 47 1.74 -3.82 -14.58
N TRP A 48 3.00 -3.84 -14.11
CA TRP A 48 3.84 -2.65 -13.97
C TRP A 48 4.73 -2.37 -15.18
N GLY A 49 4.85 -3.34 -16.11
CA GLY A 49 5.86 -3.37 -17.14
C GLY A 49 7.27 -3.63 -16.58
N THR A 50 8.22 -3.92 -17.45
CA THR A 50 9.63 -4.17 -17.07
C THR A 50 10.25 -2.98 -16.32
N ALA A 51 9.95 -1.74 -16.75
CA ALA A 51 10.47 -0.53 -16.11
C ALA A 51 9.91 -0.31 -14.69
N GLY A 52 8.61 -0.56 -14.49
CA GLY A 52 7.99 -0.44 -13.16
C GLY A 52 8.52 -1.49 -12.20
N LEU A 53 8.67 -2.74 -12.66
CA LEU A 53 9.26 -3.82 -11.84
C LEU A 53 10.74 -3.53 -11.52
N ALA A 54 11.51 -2.98 -12.46
CA ALA A 54 12.90 -2.60 -12.22
C ALA A 54 13.01 -1.51 -11.13
N ARG A 55 12.11 -0.50 -11.13
CA ARG A 55 12.05 0.50 -10.06
C ARG A 55 11.74 -0.13 -8.70
N GLN A 56 10.81 -1.09 -8.62
CA GLN A 56 10.51 -1.78 -7.37
C GLN A 56 11.72 -2.57 -6.84
N ARG A 57 12.43 -3.28 -7.71
CA ARG A 57 13.65 -4.03 -7.36
C ARG A 57 14.81 -3.13 -6.92
N ALA A 58 14.85 -1.89 -7.38
CA ALA A 58 15.87 -0.91 -6.97
C ALA A 58 15.49 -0.17 -5.68
N ALA A 59 14.22 -0.21 -5.27
CA ALA A 59 13.71 0.62 -4.20
C ALA A 59 14.10 0.10 -2.80
N THR A 60 14.30 1.06 -1.89
CA THR A 60 14.48 0.86 -0.45
C THR A 60 13.28 1.41 0.30
N VAL A 61 12.54 0.55 0.99
CA VAL A 61 11.37 0.94 1.78
C VAL A 61 11.60 0.63 3.25
N MET A 62 11.41 1.64 4.11
CA MET A 62 11.51 1.50 5.55
C MET A 62 10.11 1.37 6.17
N VAL A 63 9.90 0.34 6.99
CA VAL A 63 8.67 0.11 7.75
C VAL A 63 8.99 0.21 9.23
N VAL A 64 8.38 1.18 9.90
CA VAL A 64 8.50 1.35 11.35
C VAL A 64 7.24 0.80 12.00
N GLY A 65 7.41 -0.26 12.80
CA GLY A 65 6.35 -1.08 13.38
C GLY A 65 6.03 -2.33 12.54
N ALA A 66 6.16 -3.52 13.16
CA ALA A 66 5.85 -4.81 12.57
C ALA A 66 4.64 -5.50 13.27
N GLY A 67 3.68 -4.69 13.71
CA GLY A 67 2.42 -5.14 14.30
C GLY A 67 1.39 -5.62 13.26
N GLY A 68 0.09 -5.55 13.59
CA GLY A 68 -0.99 -6.01 12.72
C GLY A 68 -1.03 -5.32 11.35
N VAL A 69 -0.72 -4.03 11.29
CA VAL A 69 -0.63 -3.27 10.03
C VAL A 69 0.73 -3.50 9.36
N GLY A 70 1.82 -3.23 10.09
CA GLY A 70 3.16 -3.25 9.52
C GLY A 70 3.61 -4.61 9.01
N SER A 71 3.31 -5.72 9.71
CA SER A 71 3.69 -7.06 9.25
C SER A 71 3.02 -7.47 7.95
N ASN A 72 1.76 -7.11 7.77
CA ASN A 72 1.02 -7.35 6.51
C ASN A 72 1.47 -6.42 5.38
N CYS A 73 1.92 -5.21 5.74
CA CYS A 73 2.55 -4.31 4.79
C CYS A 73 3.91 -4.87 4.31
N ILE A 74 4.75 -5.35 5.24
CA ILE A 74 6.04 -6.00 4.95
C ILE A 74 5.85 -7.20 4.01
N GLU A 75 4.87 -8.06 4.31
CA GLU A 75 4.54 -9.20 3.44
C GLU A 75 4.19 -8.75 2.01
N ALA A 76 3.33 -7.74 1.88
CA ALA A 76 2.91 -7.23 0.58
C ALA A 76 4.07 -6.58 -0.20
N LEU A 77 4.95 -5.83 0.47
CA LEU A 77 6.16 -5.26 -0.13
C LEU A 77 7.11 -6.36 -0.63
N ALA A 78 7.32 -7.42 0.15
CA ALA A 78 8.14 -8.56 -0.24
C ALA A 78 7.57 -9.26 -1.49
N ARG A 79 6.25 -9.49 -1.52
CA ARG A 79 5.56 -10.02 -2.70
C ARG A 79 5.57 -9.06 -3.89
N GLY A 80 5.64 -7.75 -3.62
CA GLY A 80 5.78 -6.67 -4.61
C GLY A 80 7.19 -6.50 -5.17
N ALA A 81 8.15 -7.35 -4.77
CA ALA A 81 9.53 -7.35 -5.24
C ALA A 81 10.30 -6.05 -4.94
N VAL A 82 10.06 -5.42 -3.78
CA VAL A 82 10.89 -4.31 -3.28
C VAL A 82 12.29 -4.85 -3.00
N GLY A 83 13.32 -4.15 -3.50
CA GLY A 83 14.71 -4.65 -3.44
C GLY A 83 15.32 -4.62 -2.06
N THR A 84 15.04 -3.59 -1.25
CA THR A 84 15.51 -3.48 0.14
C THR A 84 14.34 -3.13 1.06
N ILE A 85 14.14 -3.92 2.10
CA ILE A 85 13.13 -3.67 3.14
C ILE A 85 13.83 -3.47 4.47
N ILE A 86 13.64 -2.29 5.07
CA ILE A 86 14.13 -1.96 6.42
C ILE A 86 12.96 -2.15 7.38
N VAL A 87 13.15 -2.97 8.41
CA VAL A 87 12.13 -3.28 9.43
C VAL A 87 12.60 -2.84 10.80
N VAL A 88 11.79 -2.04 11.48
CA VAL A 88 12.07 -1.54 12.83
C VAL A 88 10.92 -1.89 13.76
N ASP A 89 11.17 -2.67 14.80
CA ASP A 89 10.21 -3.01 15.85
C ASP A 89 10.95 -3.55 17.07
N GLY A 90 10.57 -3.12 18.29
CA GLY A 90 11.23 -3.52 19.53
C GLY A 90 10.58 -4.71 20.24
N ASP A 91 9.43 -5.21 19.76
CA ASP A 91 8.66 -6.25 20.42
C ASP A 91 9.08 -7.67 20.04
N GLU A 92 8.60 -8.62 20.84
CA GLU A 92 8.56 -10.04 20.52
C GLU A 92 7.16 -10.45 20.04
N VAL A 93 7.12 -11.60 19.35
CA VAL A 93 5.85 -12.21 18.90
C VAL A 93 5.15 -12.84 20.10
N ALA A 94 3.95 -12.36 20.41
CA ALA A 94 3.11 -12.89 21.47
C ALA A 94 1.97 -13.77 20.89
N PRO A 95 1.39 -14.70 21.66
CA PRO A 95 0.26 -15.54 21.23
C PRO A 95 -0.94 -14.71 20.73
N SER A 96 -1.21 -13.56 21.37
CA SER A 96 -2.30 -12.64 20.99
C SER A 96 -2.06 -11.93 19.64
N ASN A 97 -0.89 -12.07 19.04
CA ASN A 97 -0.56 -11.48 17.73
C ASN A 97 -1.03 -12.35 16.56
N ILE A 98 -1.20 -13.66 16.79
CA ILE A 98 -1.53 -14.67 15.75
C ILE A 98 -2.80 -14.28 14.99
N ASN A 99 -3.76 -13.64 15.65
CA ASN A 99 -5.02 -13.31 15.01
C ASN A 99 -4.91 -12.30 13.84
N ARG A 100 -3.79 -11.52 13.74
CA ARG A 100 -3.72 -10.42 12.76
C ARG A 100 -2.33 -10.06 12.21
N GLN A 101 -1.25 -10.61 12.77
CA GLN A 101 0.12 -10.27 12.32
C GLN A 101 0.65 -11.35 11.38
N ALA A 102 1.05 -10.98 10.18
CA ALA A 102 1.53 -11.91 9.14
C ALA A 102 2.78 -12.69 9.54
N LEU A 103 3.59 -12.13 10.44
CA LEU A 103 4.81 -12.76 10.97
C LEU A 103 4.57 -13.66 12.21
N ALA A 104 3.31 -13.71 12.71
CA ALA A 104 2.97 -14.39 13.94
C ALA A 104 2.25 -15.72 13.67
N TRP A 105 2.91 -16.83 13.94
CA TRP A 105 2.38 -18.19 13.95
C TRP A 105 3.07 -18.99 15.06
N SER A 106 2.65 -20.23 15.29
CA SER A 106 3.06 -21.02 16.47
C SER A 106 4.58 -21.07 16.69
N GLU A 107 5.36 -21.23 15.61
CA GLU A 107 6.81 -21.39 15.68
C GLU A 107 7.56 -20.06 15.86
N THR A 108 6.91 -18.92 15.66
CA THR A 108 7.53 -17.61 15.84
C THR A 108 7.24 -16.97 17.20
N ILE A 109 6.38 -17.58 18.03
CA ILE A 109 6.11 -17.08 19.39
C ILE A 109 7.42 -16.99 20.18
N GLY A 110 7.67 -15.82 20.79
CA GLY A 110 8.88 -15.51 21.54
C GLY A 110 10.07 -15.03 20.69
N MET A 111 9.99 -15.09 19.35
CA MET A 111 10.99 -14.45 18.49
C MET A 111 10.82 -12.93 18.49
N ARG A 112 11.92 -12.19 18.32
CA ARG A 112 11.79 -10.75 18.03
C ARG A 112 11.03 -10.58 16.73
N LYS A 113 10.10 -9.61 16.68
CA LYS A 113 9.30 -9.39 15.47
C LYS A 113 10.14 -9.09 14.23
N VAL A 114 11.27 -8.42 14.38
CA VAL A 114 12.18 -8.14 13.26
C VAL A 114 12.84 -9.40 12.70
N ASP A 115 13.14 -10.40 13.55
CA ASP A 115 13.68 -11.68 13.10
C ASP A 115 12.61 -12.53 12.41
N ALA A 116 11.38 -12.53 12.96
CA ALA A 116 10.25 -13.19 12.32
C ALA A 116 9.88 -12.52 10.97
N ALA A 117 10.00 -11.20 10.86
CA ALA A 117 9.81 -10.46 9.60
C ALA A 117 10.91 -10.82 8.58
N HIS A 118 12.16 -10.89 9.02
CA HIS A 118 13.27 -11.34 8.17
C HIS A 118 13.00 -12.75 7.61
N LEU A 119 12.60 -13.69 8.47
CA LEU A 119 12.25 -15.05 8.08
C LEU A 119 11.09 -15.08 7.07
N LEU A 120 10.03 -14.28 7.29
CA LEU A 120 8.90 -14.15 6.37
C LEU A 120 9.35 -13.64 5.00
N ILE A 121 10.13 -12.56 4.96
CA ILE A 121 10.63 -11.97 3.71
C ILE A 121 11.46 -12.98 2.94
N GLN A 122 12.41 -13.66 3.60
CA GLN A 122 13.29 -14.63 2.96
C GLN A 122 12.55 -15.85 2.40
N ARG A 123 11.45 -16.26 3.03
CA ARG A 123 10.59 -17.33 2.51
C ARG A 123 9.76 -16.90 1.29
N ILE A 124 9.46 -15.60 1.16
CA ILE A 124 8.73 -15.06 0.01
C ILE A 124 9.67 -14.78 -1.16
N ASN A 125 10.76 -14.07 -0.90
CA ASN A 125 11.73 -13.69 -1.90
C ASN A 125 13.13 -13.55 -1.26
N PRO A 126 14.02 -14.53 -1.46
CA PRO A 126 15.37 -14.53 -0.88
C PRO A 126 16.30 -13.46 -1.46
N ASP A 127 15.97 -12.85 -2.58
CA ASP A 127 16.79 -11.82 -3.22
C ASP A 127 16.62 -10.44 -2.53
N ILE A 128 15.63 -10.29 -1.67
CA ILE A 128 15.38 -9.02 -0.96
C ILE A 128 16.46 -8.83 0.11
N ARG A 129 17.11 -7.67 0.06
CA ARG A 129 17.96 -7.22 1.15
C ARG A 129 17.11 -6.78 2.34
N VAL A 130 17.33 -7.38 3.50
CA VAL A 130 16.61 -7.08 4.73
C VAL A 130 17.54 -6.43 5.73
N ILE A 131 17.17 -5.24 6.20
CA ILE A 131 17.87 -4.51 7.28
C ILE A 131 16.92 -4.46 8.47
N THR A 132 17.36 -4.88 9.65
CA THR A 132 16.50 -4.94 10.84
C THR A 132 17.06 -4.12 11.99
N ARG A 133 16.16 -3.48 12.77
CA ARG A 133 16.48 -2.85 14.05
C ARG A 133 15.49 -3.31 15.10
N GLY A 134 15.94 -4.17 16.01
CA GLY A 134 15.14 -4.77 17.08
C GLY A 134 15.12 -3.87 18.33
N SER A 135 14.67 -2.61 18.19
CA SER A 135 14.60 -1.65 19.27
C SER A 135 13.31 -0.82 19.19
N PHE A 136 12.84 -0.37 20.36
CA PHE A 136 11.79 0.64 20.41
C PHE A 136 12.35 1.96 19.91
N VAL A 137 11.56 2.64 19.07
CA VAL A 137 11.93 3.96 18.54
C VAL A 137 11.38 5.04 19.47
N LEU A 138 12.25 5.70 20.20
CA LEU A 138 11.90 6.88 20.96
C LEU A 138 11.95 8.13 20.06
N PRO A 139 11.20 9.19 20.37
CA PRO A 139 11.20 10.41 19.55
C PRO A 139 12.60 10.98 19.30
N ASP A 140 13.44 11.02 20.34
CA ASP A 140 14.78 11.59 20.27
C ASP A 140 15.75 10.75 19.43
N ASP A 141 15.45 9.47 19.22
CA ASP A 141 16.31 8.53 18.47
C ASP A 141 15.96 8.46 16.98
N VAL A 142 14.82 9.01 16.55
CA VAL A 142 14.31 8.90 15.17
C VAL A 142 15.34 9.33 14.13
N GLY A 143 15.97 10.49 14.34
CA GLY A 143 16.95 11.01 13.39
C GLY A 143 18.18 10.11 13.25
N ALA A 144 18.76 9.70 14.38
CA ALA A 144 19.93 8.83 14.43
C ALA A 144 19.63 7.44 13.81
N LEU A 145 18.46 6.88 14.13
CA LEU A 145 18.01 5.60 13.58
C LEU A 145 17.87 5.65 12.05
N ILE A 146 17.21 6.68 11.52
CA ILE A 146 17.00 6.79 10.06
C ILE A 146 18.33 6.97 9.34
N GLU A 147 19.25 7.80 9.85
CA GLU A 147 20.56 7.99 9.24
C GLU A 147 21.42 6.72 9.29
N ASP A 148 21.37 5.96 10.37
CA ASP A 148 22.06 4.69 10.51
C ASP A 148 21.59 3.66 9.47
N VAL A 149 20.28 3.40 9.39
CA VAL A 149 19.73 2.44 8.42
C VAL A 149 19.84 2.94 6.97
N ARG A 150 19.75 4.25 6.74
CA ARG A 150 19.95 4.87 5.43
C ARG A 150 21.38 4.65 4.93
N THR A 151 22.36 4.84 5.80
CA THR A 151 23.78 4.60 5.49
C THR A 151 24.01 3.13 5.14
N GLU A 152 23.48 2.20 5.96
CA GLU A 152 23.55 0.77 5.70
C GLU A 152 22.87 0.40 4.37
N ALA A 153 21.73 1.05 4.05
CA ALA A 153 20.98 0.80 2.81
C ALA A 153 21.64 1.33 1.54
N GLY A 154 22.77 2.06 1.65
CA GLY A 154 23.46 2.65 0.49
C GLY A 154 23.17 4.13 0.28
N GLY A 155 22.68 4.82 1.32
CA GLY A 155 22.51 6.28 1.36
C GLY A 155 21.11 6.79 0.96
N HIS A 156 20.16 5.90 0.62
CA HIS A 156 18.83 6.28 0.14
C HIS A 156 17.71 5.47 0.78
N ILE A 157 16.57 6.14 1.02
CA ILE A 157 15.28 5.55 1.39
C ILE A 157 14.23 6.17 0.48
N ASP A 158 13.61 5.37 -0.37
CA ASP A 158 12.59 5.81 -1.33
C ASP A 158 11.25 6.10 -0.67
N TYR A 159 10.92 5.37 0.39
CA TYR A 159 9.66 5.54 1.10
C TYR A 159 9.75 5.11 2.55
N LEU A 160 9.11 5.87 3.45
CA LEU A 160 8.93 5.55 4.85
C LEU A 160 7.46 5.22 5.13
N ILE A 161 7.20 4.08 5.79
CA ILE A 161 5.88 3.65 6.22
C ILE A 161 5.84 3.64 7.73
N ASP A 162 4.99 4.47 8.31
CA ASP A 162 4.77 4.57 9.74
C ASP A 162 3.56 3.72 10.13
N ALA A 163 3.81 2.58 10.77
CA ALA A 163 2.80 1.62 11.24
C ALA A 163 2.83 1.42 12.77
N ILE A 164 3.42 2.36 13.53
CA ILE A 164 3.43 2.34 15.00
C ILE A 164 2.16 2.99 15.57
N ASP A 165 1.94 2.85 16.87
CA ASP A 165 0.82 3.45 17.60
C ASP A 165 1.23 4.60 18.56
N THR A 166 2.54 4.79 18.79
CA THR A 166 3.08 5.80 19.68
C THR A 166 3.05 7.19 19.06
N ILE A 167 2.19 8.07 19.58
CA ILE A 167 1.89 9.40 19.02
C ILE A 167 3.14 10.28 18.90
N SER A 168 3.99 10.31 19.93
CA SER A 168 5.19 11.16 19.95
C SER A 168 6.18 10.76 18.85
N THR A 169 6.42 9.48 18.70
CA THR A 169 7.32 8.92 17.68
C THR A 169 6.74 9.10 16.26
N LYS A 170 5.41 8.90 16.06
CA LYS A 170 4.75 9.21 14.77
C LYS A 170 4.97 10.66 14.34
N LEU A 171 4.83 11.59 15.27
CA LEU A 171 5.02 13.01 14.97
C LEU A 171 6.49 13.33 14.67
N GLU A 172 7.43 12.65 15.30
CA GLU A 172 8.85 12.86 15.02
C GLU A 172 9.26 12.23 13.68
N LEU A 173 8.75 11.03 13.35
CA LEU A 173 8.91 10.43 12.02
C LEU A 173 8.41 11.37 10.92
N ALA A 174 7.22 11.94 11.08
CA ALA A 174 6.67 12.90 10.12
C ALA A 174 7.49 14.19 10.05
N THR A 175 8.00 14.69 11.19
CA THR A 175 8.86 15.89 11.25
C THR A 175 10.18 15.63 10.54
N TYR A 176 10.80 14.48 10.79
CA TYR A 176 12.06 14.11 10.16
C TYR A 176 11.88 13.92 8.65
N ALA A 177 10.84 13.20 8.23
CA ALA A 177 10.54 12.94 6.84
C ALA A 177 10.30 14.24 6.03
N GLU A 178 9.55 15.22 6.60
CA GLU A 178 9.35 16.55 6.00
C GLU A 178 10.68 17.28 5.80
N ARG A 179 11.60 17.23 6.79
CA ARG A 179 12.92 17.91 6.72
C ARG A 179 13.90 17.24 5.76
N ALA A 180 13.87 15.90 5.72
CA ALA A 180 14.77 15.10 4.90
C ALA A 180 14.23 14.83 3.50
N GLU A 181 13.04 15.37 3.18
CA GLU A 181 12.33 15.17 1.92
C GLU A 181 12.13 13.69 1.56
N ILE A 182 11.92 12.84 2.60
CA ILE A 182 11.62 11.42 2.42
C ILE A 182 10.10 11.27 2.33
N PRO A 183 9.55 10.70 1.24
CA PRO A 183 8.13 10.39 1.15
C PRO A 183 7.69 9.49 2.30
N ILE A 184 6.60 9.86 2.99
CA ILE A 184 6.07 9.10 4.14
C ILE A 184 4.57 8.88 4.00
N VAL A 185 4.10 7.70 4.40
CA VAL A 185 2.68 7.43 4.66
C VAL A 185 2.50 6.86 6.06
N SER A 186 1.50 7.35 6.78
CA SER A 186 1.26 6.96 8.17
C SER A 186 -0.10 6.27 8.34
N SER A 187 -0.10 5.12 9.03
CA SER A 187 -1.33 4.43 9.42
C SER A 187 -1.97 5.09 10.63
N MET A 188 -3.26 5.37 10.55
CA MET A 188 -4.04 5.82 11.71
C MET A 188 -4.65 4.63 12.48
N GLY A 189 -5.54 4.86 13.43
CA GLY A 189 -6.07 3.82 14.30
C GLY A 189 -6.98 2.82 13.58
N GLY A 190 -6.68 1.52 13.71
CA GLY A 190 -7.51 0.42 13.23
C GLY A 190 -8.21 -0.39 14.34
N ALA A 191 -7.89 -0.14 15.62
CA ALA A 191 -8.49 -0.85 16.74
C ALA A 191 -9.95 -0.46 16.95
N MET A 192 -10.78 -1.40 17.43
CA MET A 192 -12.21 -1.23 17.69
C MET A 192 -13.02 -0.78 16.47
N LYS A 193 -12.60 -1.15 15.25
CA LYS A 193 -13.28 -0.88 13.97
C LYS A 193 -13.54 -2.17 13.22
N LEU A 194 -14.59 -2.19 12.40
CA LEU A 194 -15.06 -3.39 11.71
C LEU A 194 -15.11 -3.26 10.19
N TYR A 195 -15.26 -2.05 9.65
CA TYR A 195 -15.64 -1.84 8.24
C TYR A 195 -14.43 -1.44 7.38
N PRO A 196 -13.76 -2.41 6.71
CA PRO A 196 -12.62 -2.11 5.85
C PRO A 196 -13.00 -1.24 4.64
N GLU A 197 -14.24 -1.29 4.16
CA GLU A 197 -14.76 -0.45 3.09
C GLU A 197 -14.81 1.04 3.44
N ARG A 198 -14.61 1.40 4.71
CA ARG A 198 -14.48 2.79 5.17
C ARG A 198 -13.04 3.29 5.22
N LEU A 199 -12.07 2.42 4.98
CA LEU A 199 -10.66 2.80 4.90
C LEU A 199 -10.41 3.67 3.67
N ARG A 200 -9.64 4.75 3.84
CA ARG A 200 -9.26 5.63 2.75
C ARG A 200 -7.95 6.38 3.03
N PHE A 201 -7.28 6.74 1.97
CA PHE A 201 -6.15 7.66 2.02
C PHE A 201 -6.66 9.11 1.98
N ALA A 202 -5.96 9.98 2.70
CA ALA A 202 -6.18 11.43 2.66
C ALA A 202 -4.93 12.14 3.19
N ASP A 203 -4.86 13.44 2.95
CA ASP A 203 -3.99 14.29 3.75
C ASP A 203 -4.48 14.34 5.19
N ILE A 204 -3.56 14.40 6.16
CA ILE A 204 -3.91 14.45 7.59
C ILE A 204 -4.90 15.58 7.90
N TYR A 205 -4.83 16.70 7.16
CA TYR A 205 -5.69 17.86 7.37
C TYR A 205 -7.12 17.67 6.85
N GLU A 206 -7.35 16.69 5.98
CA GLU A 206 -8.65 16.33 5.43
C GLU A 206 -9.35 15.20 6.20
N THR A 207 -8.67 14.63 7.21
CA THR A 207 -9.22 13.52 8.01
C THR A 207 -10.37 13.97 8.91
N SER A 208 -11.33 13.07 9.14
CA SER A 208 -12.47 13.28 10.05
C SER A 208 -12.82 11.97 10.78
N GLY A 209 -13.49 12.06 11.93
CA GLY A 209 -14.03 10.90 12.66
C GLY A 209 -13.01 10.02 13.38
N ASP A 210 -11.72 10.13 13.12
CA ASP A 210 -10.67 9.33 13.76
C ASP A 210 -9.98 10.09 14.89
N ALA A 211 -9.95 9.48 16.09
CA ALA A 211 -9.39 10.11 17.28
C ALA A 211 -7.85 10.28 17.21
N LEU A 212 -7.14 9.25 16.67
CA LEU A 212 -5.69 9.33 16.50
C LEU A 212 -5.32 10.37 15.45
N ALA A 213 -5.99 10.36 14.29
CA ALA A 213 -5.77 11.37 13.25
C ALA A 213 -6.00 12.80 13.77
N ARG A 214 -7.00 13.01 14.64
CA ARG A 214 -7.23 14.32 15.28
C ARG A 214 -6.03 14.78 16.12
N VAL A 215 -5.41 13.87 16.87
CA VAL A 215 -4.24 14.19 17.70
C VAL A 215 -3.02 14.43 16.83
N ILE A 216 -2.76 13.57 15.86
CA ILE A 216 -1.65 13.71 14.90
C ILE A 216 -1.78 15.02 14.11
N ARG A 217 -2.96 15.34 13.57
CA ARG A 217 -3.22 16.60 12.86
C ARG A 217 -2.89 17.84 13.71
N LYS A 218 -3.28 17.82 15.01
CA LYS A 218 -2.94 18.91 15.93
C LYS A 218 -1.42 19.00 16.16
N GLY A 219 -0.75 17.86 16.27
CA GLY A 219 0.70 17.76 16.40
C GLY A 219 1.44 18.26 15.17
N CYS A 220 0.98 17.88 13.98
CA CYS A 220 1.54 18.34 12.69
C CYS A 220 1.47 19.86 12.55
N ARG A 221 0.31 20.48 12.86
CA ARG A 221 0.18 21.94 12.85
C ARG A 221 1.19 22.64 13.78
N LYS A 222 1.40 22.11 14.98
CA LYS A 222 2.36 22.68 15.94
C LYS A 222 3.81 22.58 15.48
N ARG A 223 4.14 21.57 14.64
CA ARG A 223 5.48 21.32 14.13
C ARG A 223 5.72 21.94 12.73
N GLY A 224 4.72 22.56 12.14
CA GLY A 224 4.79 23.15 10.81
C GLY A 224 4.86 22.14 9.68
N ILE A 225 4.44 20.89 9.92
CA ILE A 225 4.32 19.86 8.87
C ILE A 225 3.19 20.26 7.94
N ARG A 226 3.48 20.42 6.66
CA ARG A 226 2.53 20.95 5.67
C ARG A 226 1.63 19.90 5.07
N HIS A 227 2.13 18.68 4.95
CA HIS A 227 1.45 17.55 4.34
C HIS A 227 1.86 16.23 5.02
N LEU A 228 0.91 15.32 5.20
CA LEU A 228 1.17 13.95 5.62
C LEU A 228 0.10 13.03 5.03
N ASP A 229 0.51 12.14 4.11
CA ASP A 229 -0.36 11.07 3.63
C ASP A 229 -0.71 10.11 4.76
N VAL A 230 -2.00 9.85 4.96
CA VAL A 230 -2.46 8.92 5.98
C VAL A 230 -3.50 7.94 5.45
N LEU A 231 -3.45 6.70 5.96
CA LEU A 231 -4.53 5.73 5.84
C LEU A 231 -5.36 5.76 7.13
N TYR A 232 -6.65 6.05 7.02
CA TYR A 232 -7.55 6.14 8.16
C TYR A 232 -8.95 5.62 7.85
N SER A 233 -9.74 5.39 8.90
CA SER A 233 -11.18 5.16 8.79
C SER A 233 -11.94 6.20 9.62
N PRO A 234 -12.97 6.88 9.07
CA PRO A 234 -13.83 7.77 9.84
C PRO A 234 -14.81 7.04 10.77
N GLU A 235 -14.75 5.71 10.80
CA GLU A 235 -15.59 4.88 11.64
C GLU A 235 -15.34 5.18 13.12
N ALA A 236 -16.41 5.38 13.88
CA ALA A 236 -16.33 5.48 15.32
C ALA A 236 -15.95 4.11 15.92
N PRO A 237 -15.04 4.06 16.91
CA PRO A 237 -14.75 2.83 17.61
C PRO A 237 -16.00 2.22 18.23
N ILE A 238 -16.19 0.91 18.07
CA ILE A 238 -17.29 0.19 18.74
C ILE A 238 -17.04 0.08 20.23
N ALA A 239 -18.11 0.11 21.03
CA ALA A 239 -18.00 -0.20 22.45
C ALA A 239 -17.84 -1.72 22.62
N SER A 240 -16.86 -2.16 23.42
CA SER A 240 -16.76 -3.55 23.81
C SER A 240 -17.79 -3.84 24.92
N PRO A 241 -18.64 -4.85 24.77
CA PRO A 241 -19.62 -5.19 25.80
C PRO A 241 -18.98 -5.68 27.10
N GLU A 242 -17.76 -6.17 27.07
CA GLU A 242 -17.03 -6.74 28.21
C GLU A 242 -15.98 -5.81 28.82
N LEU A 243 -15.63 -4.72 28.13
CA LEU A 243 -14.73 -3.73 28.68
C LEU A 243 -15.57 -2.71 29.48
N PRO A 244 -15.45 -2.66 30.82
CA PRO A 244 -16.15 -1.66 31.61
C PRO A 244 -15.76 -0.26 31.09
N ALA A 245 -16.72 0.65 31.04
CA ALA A 245 -16.54 2.02 30.59
C ALA A 245 -15.46 2.78 31.41
N ARG A 246 -15.06 2.20 32.54
CA ARG A 246 -13.92 2.54 33.39
C ARG A 246 -13.30 1.25 33.89
N ALA A 247 -12.34 0.69 33.15
CA ALA A 247 -11.38 -0.19 33.78
C ALA A 247 -10.63 0.65 34.82
N GLU A 248 -10.74 0.29 36.08
CA GLU A 248 -9.98 0.86 37.16
C GLU A 248 -8.50 0.82 36.75
N ARG A 249 -7.85 1.97 36.80
CA ARG A 249 -6.49 2.17 36.31
C ARG A 249 -5.50 1.59 37.31
N ASP A 250 -5.36 0.29 37.27
CA ASP A 250 -4.16 -0.33 37.78
C ASP A 250 -3.30 -0.73 36.57
N SER A 251 -2.21 0.00 36.37
CA SER A 251 -1.09 -0.25 35.46
C SER A 251 -1.44 -0.80 34.05
N GLY A 252 -2.13 -0.06 33.20
CA GLY A 252 -2.20 -0.40 31.77
C GLY A 252 -3.54 -0.05 31.15
N ARG A 253 -3.49 0.53 29.96
CA ARG A 253 -4.69 0.67 29.14
C ARG A 253 -5.24 -0.74 28.84
N PRO A 254 -6.56 -0.98 28.98
CA PRO A 254 -7.13 -2.27 28.61
C PRO A 254 -6.76 -2.58 27.16
N PRO A 255 -6.50 -3.87 26.83
CA PRO A 255 -6.17 -4.25 25.47
C PRO A 255 -7.32 -3.87 24.54
N LEU A 256 -7.03 -3.11 23.50
CA LEU A 256 -8.01 -2.73 22.48
C LEU A 256 -8.27 -3.95 21.59
N GLY A 257 -9.55 -4.29 21.40
CA GLY A 257 -9.97 -5.33 20.48
C GLY A 257 -9.61 -4.97 19.04
N THR A 258 -9.29 -6.00 18.25
CA THR A 258 -9.01 -5.84 16.83
C THR A 258 -9.44 -7.10 16.09
N THR A 259 -9.90 -6.92 14.85
CA THR A 259 -10.29 -8.02 13.98
C THR A 259 -9.08 -8.68 13.33
N SER A 260 -9.28 -9.88 12.79
CA SER A 260 -8.24 -10.60 12.04
C SER A 260 -8.03 -10.06 10.62
N TYR A 261 -8.88 -9.17 10.15
CA TYR A 261 -8.88 -8.69 8.77
C TYR A 261 -8.58 -7.18 8.62
N LEU A 262 -9.05 -6.33 9.54
CA LEU A 262 -8.91 -4.88 9.35
C LEU A 262 -7.44 -4.41 9.35
N PRO A 263 -6.60 -4.74 10.36
CA PRO A 263 -5.19 -4.38 10.31
C PRO A 263 -4.44 -4.99 9.13
N PRO A 264 -4.67 -6.27 8.74
CA PRO A 264 -4.11 -6.83 7.51
C PRO A 264 -4.47 -6.02 6.26
N ILE A 265 -5.74 -5.67 6.07
CA ILE A 265 -6.17 -4.86 4.91
C ILE A 265 -5.49 -3.49 4.93
N MET A 266 -5.39 -2.84 6.10
CA MET A 266 -4.64 -1.58 6.22
C MET A 266 -3.18 -1.74 5.76
N GLY A 267 -2.50 -2.81 6.17
CA GLY A 267 -1.12 -3.11 5.75
C GLY A 267 -1.00 -3.31 4.24
N GLN A 268 -1.90 -4.09 3.65
CA GLN A 268 -1.96 -4.31 2.19
C GLN A 268 -2.24 -3.01 1.42
N MET A 269 -3.11 -2.15 1.94
CA MET A 269 -3.40 -0.85 1.33
C MET A 269 -2.17 0.08 1.37
N LEU A 270 -1.44 0.16 2.49
CA LEU A 270 -0.21 0.95 2.61
C LEU A 270 0.85 0.47 1.62
N ALA A 271 1.09 -0.84 1.54
CA ALA A 271 2.01 -1.41 0.57
C ALA A 271 1.59 -1.08 -0.87
N GLY A 272 0.31 -1.27 -1.21
CA GLY A 272 -0.22 -0.95 -2.54
C GLY A 272 -0.07 0.53 -2.91
N PHE A 273 -0.24 1.43 -1.94
CA PHE A 273 -0.03 2.86 -2.11
C PHE A 273 1.44 3.18 -2.46
N VAL A 274 2.38 2.60 -1.73
CA VAL A 274 3.82 2.80 -1.95
C VAL A 274 4.28 2.15 -3.27
N LEU A 275 3.86 0.90 -3.53
CA LEU A 275 4.24 0.18 -4.76
C LEU A 275 3.79 0.90 -6.03
N ARG A 276 2.58 1.49 -6.06
CA ARG A 276 2.12 2.29 -7.22
C ARG A 276 3.01 3.51 -7.45
N ARG A 277 3.37 4.22 -6.39
CA ARG A 277 4.25 5.40 -6.49
C ARG A 277 5.65 5.04 -6.97
N ILE A 278 6.26 4.00 -6.43
CA ILE A 278 7.56 3.47 -6.88
C ILE A 278 7.47 3.02 -8.35
N ALA A 279 6.40 2.33 -8.73
CA ALA A 279 6.19 1.91 -10.12
C ALA A 279 5.92 3.08 -11.09
N GLY A 280 5.72 4.30 -10.57
CA GLY A 280 5.42 5.48 -11.39
C GLY A 280 4.03 5.44 -12.04
N VAL A 281 3.08 4.75 -11.39
CA VAL A 281 1.68 4.77 -11.81
C VAL A 281 1.00 5.94 -11.13
N GLU A 282 0.57 6.92 -11.93
CA GLU A 282 -0.16 8.07 -11.43
C GLU A 282 -1.54 7.65 -10.88
N ASP A 283 -1.97 8.27 -9.80
CA ASP A 283 -3.32 8.10 -9.27
C ASP A 283 -4.33 8.83 -10.19
N THR A 284 -4.73 8.15 -11.27
CA THR A 284 -5.72 8.66 -12.22
C THR A 284 -7.12 8.83 -11.61
N LEU A 285 -7.38 8.28 -10.43
CA LEU A 285 -8.66 8.39 -9.74
C LEU A 285 -8.93 9.79 -9.14
N GLY A 286 -7.89 10.60 -8.91
CA GLY A 286 -8.05 11.99 -8.46
C GLY A 286 -8.28 13.00 -9.58
N ALA A 287 -7.88 12.69 -10.81
CA ALA A 287 -7.97 13.61 -11.95
C ALA A 287 -9.37 13.64 -12.60
N SER A 288 -10.19 12.58 -12.46
CA SER A 288 -11.50 12.50 -13.09
C SER A 288 -12.62 13.25 -12.34
N ALA A 289 -12.43 13.57 -11.06
CA ALA A 289 -13.43 14.30 -10.28
C ALA A 289 -13.39 15.83 -10.49
N ALA A 290 -12.28 16.36 -11.01
CA ALA A 290 -12.13 17.80 -11.27
C ALA A 290 -12.49 18.22 -12.71
N GLY A 291 -12.70 17.26 -13.63
CA GLY A 291 -12.89 17.52 -15.07
C GLY A 291 -14.33 17.46 -15.61
N CYS A 292 -15.32 17.06 -14.80
CA CYS A 292 -16.69 16.94 -15.28
C CYS A 292 -17.62 17.98 -14.63
N GLY A 293 -17.45 19.24 -15.01
CA GLY A 293 -18.34 20.27 -14.53
C GLY A 293 -18.00 21.67 -14.98
N ARG A 294 -18.00 21.95 -16.29
CA ARG A 294 -18.30 23.25 -16.90
C ARG A 294 -18.25 23.14 -18.42
N GLU A 295 -19.20 22.47 -19.04
CA GLU A 295 -19.56 22.82 -20.40
C GLU A 295 -20.77 23.75 -20.38
N ASN A 296 -20.51 24.95 -20.83
CA ASN A 296 -21.33 26.06 -21.19
C ASN A 296 -22.78 25.72 -21.53
N MET A 297 -23.71 26.18 -20.73
CA MET A 297 -25.00 26.64 -21.17
C MET A 297 -24.87 28.16 -21.46
N GLY A 298 -24.38 28.48 -22.60
CA GLY A 298 -24.34 29.81 -23.17
C GLY A 298 -25.21 29.85 -24.41
N GLY A 299 -26.43 30.37 -24.31
CA GLY A 299 -26.92 31.55 -24.88
C GLY A 299 -27.27 31.41 -26.36
N GLY A 300 -28.53 31.44 -26.66
CA GLY A 300 -29.10 31.75 -27.94
C GLY A 300 -30.43 32.41 -27.70
N ALA A 301 -30.44 33.70 -27.74
CA ALA A 301 -31.62 34.51 -27.94
C ALA A 301 -31.91 34.57 -29.42
#